data_bad9eddef17b61f9a04fc98ede034ca9
#
_entry.id   bad9eddef17b61f9a04fc98ede034ca9
#
_cell.length_a   1.000
_cell.length_b   1.000
_cell.length_c   1.000
_cell.angle_alpha   90.00
_cell.angle_beta   90.00
_cell.angle_gamma   90.00
#
_symmetry.space_group_name_H-M   'P 1'
#
loop_
_entity.id
_entity.type
_entity.pdbx_description
1 polymer ?
#
loop_
_entity_poly.entity_id
_entity_poly.type
_entity_poly.pdbx_seq_one_letter_code
_entity_poly.pdbx_strand_id
1 'polypeptide(L)'
;MYQYSAFRSRLSAGAVRVALVVLLGAATSTLDAQQPQDLVRQVNRSGPRFGVTWLGGSIVDTLRSRFDIDVAPVVTQFGWQFERQFASLENGPVALNEWIFLVGGLDQGAFLPSLTWLVGIRTPGNFEIGIGPNATPAGVALAMSTGYTFRVGALAVPVNMAIVPSKYGIRSSILTGFNLYR
;
A
#
# COMPACT_ATOMS: atom_id res chain seq x y z
N MET A 1 22.70 -7.81 59.82
CA MET A 1 23.64 -7.68 58.70
C MET A 1 22.85 -7.95 57.43
N TYR A 2 22.23 -6.89 56.87
CA TYR A 2 21.36 -6.97 55.72
C TYR A 2 22.06 -6.38 54.51
N GLN A 3 22.25 -7.21 53.46
CA GLN A 3 22.71 -6.74 52.13
C GLN A 3 21.53 -6.34 51.29
N TYR A 4 21.43 -5.06 50.95
CA TYR A 4 20.56 -4.57 49.91
C TYR A 4 21.21 -4.77 48.53
N SER A 5 20.69 -5.68 47.74
CA SER A 5 21.06 -5.86 46.33
C SER A 5 20.30 -4.87 45.49
N ALA A 6 21.00 -3.91 44.90
CA ALA A 6 20.46 -2.92 43.99
C ALA A 6 20.14 -3.56 42.63
N PHE A 7 18.85 -3.63 42.28
CA PHE A 7 18.37 -4.05 40.97
C PHE A 7 18.52 -2.86 40.00
N ARG A 8 19.61 -2.83 39.23
CA ARG A 8 19.80 -1.90 38.14
C ARG A 8 19.03 -2.41 36.92
N SER A 9 17.88 -1.83 36.63
CA SER A 9 17.17 -1.99 35.37
C SER A 9 17.99 -1.36 34.21
N ARG A 10 18.57 -2.22 33.38
CA ARG A 10 19.17 -1.79 32.10
C ARG A 10 18.06 -1.50 31.10
N LEU A 11 17.66 -0.24 31.02
CA LEU A 11 16.91 0.22 29.84
C LEU A 11 17.84 0.15 28.64
N SER A 12 17.51 -0.69 27.65
CA SER A 12 18.34 -0.88 26.48
C SER A 12 18.41 0.40 25.65
N ALA A 13 19.62 0.81 25.29
CA ALA A 13 19.91 2.01 24.48
C ALA A 13 19.21 2.05 23.11
N GLY A 14 18.60 0.93 22.70
CA GLY A 14 17.81 0.82 21.47
C GLY A 14 16.46 1.51 21.52
N ALA A 15 15.77 1.47 22.67
CA ALA A 15 14.43 2.07 22.81
C ALA A 15 14.48 3.61 22.79
N VAL A 16 15.56 4.21 23.29
CA VAL A 16 15.76 5.67 23.32
C VAL A 16 16.04 6.22 21.93
N ARG A 17 16.72 5.47 21.06
CA ARG A 17 17.05 5.91 19.69
C ARG A 17 15.83 5.88 18.76
N VAL A 18 14.92 4.95 18.91
CA VAL A 18 13.68 4.90 18.13
C VAL A 18 12.73 6.03 18.53
N ALA A 19 12.63 6.36 19.81
CA ALA A 19 11.81 7.48 20.27
C ALA A 19 12.34 8.84 19.80
N LEU A 20 13.66 9.02 19.68
CA LEU A 20 14.28 10.27 19.23
C LEU A 20 14.05 10.52 17.73
N VAL A 21 14.04 9.48 16.89
CA VAL A 21 13.78 9.60 15.44
C VAL A 21 12.32 9.97 15.17
N VAL A 22 11.38 9.48 15.97
CA VAL A 22 9.96 9.83 15.85
C VAL A 22 9.68 11.27 16.32
N LEU A 23 10.42 11.78 17.31
CA LEU A 23 10.26 13.16 17.81
C LEU A 23 10.90 14.21 16.91
N LEU A 24 11.95 13.90 16.14
CA LEU A 24 12.54 14.83 15.17
C LEU A 24 11.70 15.00 13.89
N GLY A 25 10.81 14.06 13.59
CA GLY A 25 9.88 14.16 12.46
C GLY A 25 8.69 15.09 12.69
N ALA A 26 8.44 15.52 13.94
CA ALA A 26 7.28 16.32 14.29
C ALA A 26 7.56 17.84 14.40
N ALA A 27 8.82 18.29 14.24
CA ALA A 27 9.22 19.67 14.51
C ALA A 27 9.50 20.53 13.27
N THR A 28 9.06 20.11 12.07
CA THR A 28 9.23 20.91 10.85
C THR A 28 7.90 21.25 10.17
N SER A 29 7.02 21.90 10.89
CA SER A 29 5.80 22.44 10.30
C SER A 29 5.58 23.89 10.74
N THR A 30 6.33 24.82 10.16
CA THR A 30 5.90 26.20 9.86
C THR A 30 6.93 26.83 8.91
N LEU A 31 6.97 26.38 7.67
CA LEU A 31 7.31 27.26 6.58
C LEU A 31 6.01 27.43 5.78
N ASP A 32 5.27 28.47 6.09
CA ASP A 32 4.28 29.06 5.20
C ASP A 32 5.02 29.55 3.94
N ALA A 33 5.38 28.60 3.07
CA ALA A 33 5.58 28.93 1.69
C ALA A 33 4.19 29.20 1.15
N GLN A 34 3.84 30.47 0.98
CA GLN A 34 2.72 30.90 0.13
C GLN A 34 2.95 30.28 -1.25
N GLN A 35 2.44 29.07 -1.43
CA GLN A 35 2.33 28.47 -2.76
C GLN A 35 1.29 29.30 -3.52
N PRO A 36 1.59 29.71 -4.76
CA PRO A 36 0.54 30.12 -5.67
C PRO A 36 -0.50 29.01 -5.68
N GLN A 37 -1.71 29.30 -5.27
CA GLN A 37 -2.85 28.41 -5.40
C GLN A 37 -3.26 28.33 -6.88
N ASP A 38 -2.38 27.84 -7.72
CA ASP A 38 -2.79 27.33 -8.99
C ASP A 38 -3.61 26.08 -8.69
N LEU A 39 -4.90 26.21 -8.92
CA LEU A 39 -5.94 25.19 -8.79
C LEU A 39 -5.56 23.96 -9.60
N VAL A 40 -4.62 23.16 -9.09
CA VAL A 40 -4.43 21.81 -9.58
C VAL A 40 -5.73 21.10 -9.31
N ARG A 41 -6.52 20.94 -10.35
CA ARG A 41 -7.77 20.16 -10.31
C ARG A 41 -7.42 18.78 -9.78
N GLN A 42 -7.56 18.60 -8.47
CA GLN A 42 -7.29 17.33 -7.80
C GLN A 42 -8.30 16.32 -8.33
N VAL A 43 -7.89 15.58 -9.35
CA VAL A 43 -8.70 14.48 -9.87
C VAL A 43 -8.60 13.34 -8.87
N ASN A 44 -9.60 13.22 -8.00
CA ASN A 44 -9.71 12.10 -7.09
C ASN A 44 -10.10 10.85 -7.89
N ARG A 45 -9.20 9.87 -7.95
CA ARG A 45 -9.41 8.59 -8.64
C ARG A 45 -9.66 7.44 -7.67
N SER A 46 -10.24 7.73 -6.52
CA SER A 46 -10.67 6.71 -5.56
C SER A 46 -11.84 5.91 -6.12
N GLY A 47 -11.87 4.60 -5.83
CA GLY A 47 -12.95 3.75 -6.33
C GLY A 47 -12.74 2.27 -6.04
N PRO A 48 -13.73 1.44 -6.43
CA PRO A 48 -13.66 0.01 -6.26
C PRO A 48 -12.54 -0.61 -7.10
N ARG A 49 -11.95 -1.69 -6.54
CA ARG A 49 -10.93 -2.51 -7.20
C ARG A 49 -11.30 -3.96 -7.08
N PHE A 50 -11.10 -4.69 -8.16
CA PHE A 50 -11.29 -6.13 -8.24
C PHE A 50 -10.28 -6.74 -9.20
N GLY A 51 -9.95 -8.00 -8.99
CA GLY A 51 -9.00 -8.70 -9.84
C GLY A 51 -8.57 -10.03 -9.27
N VAL A 52 -7.39 -10.46 -9.65
CA VAL A 52 -6.83 -11.75 -9.27
C VAL A 52 -5.40 -11.60 -8.76
N THR A 53 -5.04 -12.49 -7.85
CA THR A 53 -3.69 -12.58 -7.31
C THR A 53 -3.20 -14.02 -7.44
N TRP A 54 -2.02 -14.16 -8.01
CA TRP A 54 -1.26 -15.42 -8.02
C TRP A 54 -0.39 -15.47 -6.77
N LEU A 55 -0.54 -16.55 -6.03
CA LEU A 55 0.24 -16.85 -4.83
C LEU A 55 1.32 -17.87 -5.23
N GLY A 56 2.59 -17.56 -4.99
CA GLY A 56 3.68 -18.51 -5.15
C GLY A 56 3.47 -19.75 -4.26
N GLY A 57 3.94 -20.90 -4.69
CA GLY A 57 3.67 -22.19 -4.03
C GLY A 57 4.00 -22.20 -2.53
N SER A 58 5.13 -21.61 -2.13
CA SER A 58 5.52 -21.49 -0.71
C SER A 58 4.57 -20.64 0.13
N ILE A 59 3.83 -19.71 -0.49
CA ILE A 59 2.80 -18.92 0.20
C ILE A 59 1.59 -19.78 0.48
N VAL A 60 1.12 -20.56 -0.50
CA VAL A 60 0.00 -21.50 -0.35
C VAL A 60 0.31 -22.51 0.73
N ASP A 61 1.51 -23.10 0.72
CA ASP A 61 1.96 -24.04 1.74
C ASP A 61 2.01 -23.39 3.14
N THR A 62 2.42 -22.15 3.22
CA THR A 62 2.44 -21.38 4.49
C THR A 62 1.03 -21.09 4.99
N LEU A 63 0.11 -20.72 4.11
CA LEU A 63 -1.29 -20.48 4.47
C LEU A 63 -1.92 -21.76 5.02
N ARG A 64 -1.70 -22.89 4.37
CA ARG A 64 -2.21 -24.19 4.82
C ARG A 64 -1.59 -24.62 6.14
N SER A 65 -0.27 -24.58 6.28
CA SER A 65 0.42 -25.12 7.44
C SER A 65 0.39 -24.25 8.70
N ARG A 66 0.32 -22.93 8.57
CA ARG A 66 0.37 -21.98 9.71
C ARG A 66 -0.96 -21.38 10.07
N PHE A 67 -1.87 -21.23 9.10
CA PHE A 67 -3.13 -20.52 9.28
C PHE A 67 -4.33 -21.41 9.06
N ASP A 68 -4.13 -22.68 8.70
CA ASP A 68 -5.19 -23.65 8.36
C ASP A 68 -6.13 -23.12 7.26
N ILE A 69 -5.55 -22.37 6.33
CA ILE A 69 -6.26 -21.78 5.19
C ILE A 69 -5.86 -22.53 3.91
N ASP A 70 -6.81 -23.25 3.34
CA ASP A 70 -6.63 -23.96 2.08
C ASP A 70 -7.20 -23.15 0.92
N VAL A 71 -6.31 -22.67 0.06
CA VAL A 71 -6.66 -21.87 -1.13
C VAL A 71 -5.86 -22.35 -2.34
N ALA A 72 -6.45 -22.17 -3.50
CA ALA A 72 -5.75 -22.36 -4.78
C ALA A 72 -4.65 -21.29 -4.95
N PRO A 73 -3.66 -21.56 -5.82
CA PRO A 73 -2.61 -20.58 -6.14
C PRO A 73 -3.13 -19.27 -6.76
N VAL A 74 -4.36 -19.26 -7.25
CA VAL A 74 -5.02 -18.06 -7.79
C VAL A 74 -6.23 -17.74 -6.95
N VAL A 75 -6.28 -16.53 -6.41
CA VAL A 75 -7.40 -16.03 -5.60
C VAL A 75 -7.98 -14.77 -6.23
N THR A 76 -9.30 -14.63 -6.20
CA THR A 76 -9.97 -13.39 -6.56
C THR A 76 -9.81 -12.38 -5.42
N GLN A 77 -9.75 -11.09 -5.77
CA GLN A 77 -9.69 -10.00 -4.80
C GLN A 77 -10.67 -8.89 -5.18
N PHE A 78 -11.23 -8.26 -4.17
CA PHE A 78 -12.00 -7.04 -4.33
C PHE A 78 -11.76 -6.10 -3.15
N GLY A 79 -12.05 -4.83 -3.34
CA GLY A 79 -11.89 -3.83 -2.31
C GLY A 79 -11.97 -2.41 -2.83
N TRP A 80 -11.22 -1.52 -2.21
CA TRP A 80 -11.29 -0.10 -2.50
C TRP A 80 -9.90 0.54 -2.50
N GLN A 81 -9.66 1.45 -3.46
CA GLN A 81 -8.50 2.32 -3.50
C GLN A 81 -8.91 3.76 -3.19
N PHE A 82 -8.18 4.37 -2.26
CA PHE A 82 -8.21 5.81 -2.00
C PHE A 82 -6.95 6.43 -2.57
N GLU A 83 -7.12 7.43 -3.42
CA GLU A 83 -6.02 8.13 -4.06
C GLU A 83 -6.03 9.61 -3.66
N ARG A 84 -4.84 10.14 -3.39
CA ARG A 84 -4.60 11.56 -3.17
C ARG A 84 -3.40 12.03 -3.97
N GLN A 85 -3.58 13.09 -4.74
CA GLN A 85 -2.50 13.79 -5.40
C GLN A 85 -1.95 14.86 -4.44
N PHE A 86 -0.64 14.91 -4.24
CA PHE A 86 -0.03 15.84 -3.30
C PHE A 86 1.00 16.79 -3.94
N ALA A 87 1.45 16.49 -5.17
CA ALA A 87 2.30 17.39 -5.95
C ALA A 87 2.07 17.15 -7.44
N SER A 88 2.19 18.20 -8.23
CA SER A 88 2.15 18.12 -9.69
C SER A 88 3.11 19.15 -10.28
N LEU A 89 3.73 18.80 -11.39
CA LEU A 89 4.45 19.75 -12.23
C LEU A 89 3.49 20.28 -13.28
N GLU A 90 3.63 21.54 -13.65
CA GLU A 90 2.86 22.15 -14.72
C GLU A 90 3.07 21.34 -16.02
N ASN A 91 1.98 20.77 -16.57
CA ASN A 91 1.99 19.84 -17.71
C ASN A 91 2.90 18.59 -17.52
N GLY A 92 3.26 18.26 -16.31
CA GLY A 92 4.18 17.19 -15.96
C GLY A 92 3.56 16.03 -15.19
N PRO A 93 4.38 15.14 -14.63
CA PRO A 93 3.92 14.05 -13.79
C PRO A 93 3.33 14.56 -12.47
N VAL A 94 2.42 13.74 -11.91
CA VAL A 94 1.72 13.97 -10.65
C VAL A 94 2.20 12.96 -9.63
N ALA A 95 2.53 13.41 -8.43
CA ALA A 95 2.86 12.54 -7.31
C ALA A 95 1.59 12.12 -6.57
N LEU A 96 1.50 10.82 -6.29
CA LEU A 96 0.33 10.14 -5.74
C LEU A 96 0.62 9.52 -4.39
N ASN A 97 -0.39 9.52 -3.54
CA ASN A 97 -0.48 8.73 -2.33
C ASN A 97 -1.73 7.86 -2.44
N GLU A 98 -1.56 6.54 -2.33
CA GLU A 98 -2.63 5.57 -2.54
C GLU A 98 -2.74 4.63 -1.35
N TRP A 99 -3.97 4.43 -0.87
CA TRP A 99 -4.33 3.43 0.11
C TRP A 99 -5.25 2.41 -0.56
N ILE A 100 -4.84 1.14 -0.56
CA ILE A 100 -5.56 0.07 -1.25
C ILE A 100 -5.91 -1.00 -0.21
N PHE A 101 -7.20 -1.17 0.03
CA PHE A 101 -7.77 -2.18 0.92
C PHE A 101 -8.38 -3.28 0.07
N LEU A 102 -7.91 -4.50 0.20
CA LEU A 102 -8.42 -5.64 -0.54
C LEU A 102 -8.73 -6.81 0.39
N VAL A 103 -9.72 -7.59 0.00
CA VAL A 103 -10.03 -8.89 0.57
C VAL A 103 -9.98 -9.92 -0.55
N GLY A 104 -9.23 -10.99 -0.35
CA GLY A 104 -9.09 -12.07 -1.32
C GLY A 104 -9.61 -13.41 -0.80
N GLY A 105 -9.84 -14.35 -1.71
CA GLY A 105 -10.13 -15.75 -1.41
C GLY A 105 -11.56 -16.05 -0.96
N LEU A 106 -12.48 -15.09 -0.99
CA LEU A 106 -13.86 -15.32 -0.55
C LEU A 106 -14.60 -16.36 -1.43
N ASP A 107 -14.26 -16.43 -2.70
CA ASP A 107 -14.72 -17.45 -3.64
C ASP A 107 -14.29 -18.88 -3.25
N GLN A 108 -13.29 -19.00 -2.40
CA GLN A 108 -12.74 -20.26 -1.89
C GLN A 108 -12.98 -20.44 -0.39
N GLY A 109 -13.89 -19.66 0.21
CA GLY A 109 -14.20 -19.71 1.63
C GLY A 109 -13.11 -19.15 2.56
N ALA A 110 -12.09 -18.49 2.01
CA ALA A 110 -11.00 -17.89 2.76
C ALA A 110 -11.16 -16.38 2.88
N PHE A 111 -10.68 -15.81 4.00
CA PHE A 111 -10.65 -14.37 4.22
C PHE A 111 -9.19 -13.90 4.31
N LEU A 112 -8.69 -13.31 3.23
CA LEU A 112 -7.31 -12.87 3.09
C LEU A 112 -7.26 -11.33 2.95
N PRO A 113 -7.31 -10.58 4.06
CA PRO A 113 -7.25 -9.12 4.02
C PRO A 113 -5.84 -8.63 3.67
N SER A 114 -5.78 -7.52 2.97
CA SER A 114 -4.55 -6.86 2.56
C SER A 114 -4.73 -5.36 2.57
N LEU A 115 -3.75 -4.66 3.11
CA LEU A 115 -3.64 -3.20 3.10
C LEU A 115 -2.33 -2.82 2.44
N THR A 116 -2.40 -2.03 1.39
CA THR A 116 -1.24 -1.48 0.70
C THR A 116 -1.26 0.03 0.78
N TRP A 117 -0.12 0.63 1.12
CA TRP A 117 0.11 2.05 0.99
C TRP A 117 1.22 2.27 -0.05
N LEU A 118 0.92 3.04 -1.10
CA LEU A 118 1.87 3.34 -2.17
C LEU A 118 2.12 4.84 -2.27
N VAL A 119 3.36 5.18 -2.52
CA VAL A 119 3.75 6.47 -3.07
C VAL A 119 4.14 6.22 -4.52
N GLY A 120 3.60 7.02 -5.42
CA GLY A 120 3.75 6.79 -6.85
C GLY A 120 3.78 8.06 -7.66
N ILE A 121 3.98 7.87 -8.95
CA ILE A 121 3.99 8.93 -9.95
C ILE A 121 3.05 8.50 -11.08
N ARG A 122 2.22 9.45 -11.54
CA ARG A 122 1.41 9.31 -12.75
C ARG A 122 1.90 10.28 -13.80
N THR A 123 2.16 9.77 -14.99
CA THR A 123 2.51 10.59 -16.15
C THR A 123 1.26 11.28 -16.74
N PRO A 124 1.41 12.36 -17.54
CA PRO A 124 0.30 12.96 -18.29
C PRO A 124 -0.41 11.96 -19.20
N GLY A 125 0.29 10.92 -19.67
CA GLY A 125 -0.26 9.82 -20.46
C GLY A 125 -1.05 8.78 -19.67
N ASN A 126 -1.35 8.99 -18.37
CA ASN A 126 -2.06 8.08 -17.47
C ASN A 126 -1.32 6.76 -17.14
N PHE A 127 -0.03 6.67 -17.40
CA PHE A 127 0.81 5.59 -16.91
C PHE A 127 1.23 5.87 -15.47
N GLU A 128 1.22 4.85 -14.62
CA GLU A 128 1.49 4.96 -13.18
C GLU A 128 2.54 3.96 -12.75
N ILE A 129 3.38 4.37 -11.81
CA ILE A 129 4.26 3.48 -11.05
C ILE A 129 4.18 3.85 -9.58
N GLY A 130 4.23 2.85 -8.71
CA GLY A 130 4.17 3.08 -7.26
C GLY A 130 4.96 2.03 -6.49
N ILE A 131 5.38 2.41 -5.30
CA ILE A 131 6.10 1.54 -4.38
C ILE A 131 5.69 1.86 -2.94
N GLY A 132 5.65 0.84 -2.09
CA GLY A 132 5.36 1.02 -0.68
C GLY A 132 5.05 -0.27 0.07
N PRO A 133 4.76 -0.22 1.37
CA PRO A 133 4.47 -1.38 2.18
C PRO A 133 3.09 -1.98 1.85
N ASN A 134 3.04 -3.31 1.87
CA ASN A 134 1.83 -4.10 1.85
C ASN A 134 1.78 -4.94 3.14
N ALA A 135 0.73 -4.79 3.90
CA ALA A 135 0.47 -5.52 5.14
C ALA A 135 -0.63 -6.56 4.93
N THR A 136 -0.38 -7.77 5.44
CA THR A 136 -1.33 -8.89 5.50
C THR A 136 -1.20 -9.61 6.83
N PRO A 137 -2.10 -10.50 7.23
CA PRO A 137 -1.91 -11.31 8.45
C PRO A 137 -0.60 -12.10 8.48
N ALA A 138 -0.04 -12.45 7.31
CA ALA A 138 1.25 -13.15 7.21
C ALA A 138 2.47 -12.23 7.41
N GLY A 139 2.28 -10.90 7.47
CA GLY A 139 3.33 -9.91 7.70
C GLY A 139 3.32 -8.76 6.71
N VAL A 140 4.39 -7.95 6.76
CA VAL A 140 4.59 -6.79 5.91
C VAL A 140 5.67 -7.10 4.87
N ALA A 141 5.44 -6.65 3.63
CA ALA A 141 6.38 -6.77 2.52
C ALA A 141 6.34 -5.51 1.64
N LEU A 142 7.34 -5.33 0.79
CA LEU A 142 7.37 -4.23 -0.16
C LEU A 142 6.52 -4.58 -1.39
N ALA A 143 5.57 -3.71 -1.74
CA ALA A 143 4.81 -3.78 -2.97
C ALA A 143 5.41 -2.84 -4.02
N MET A 144 5.48 -3.29 -5.25
CA MET A 144 5.80 -2.51 -6.44
C MET A 144 4.62 -2.62 -7.40
N SER A 145 4.15 -1.51 -7.92
CA SER A 145 3.01 -1.47 -8.84
C SER A 145 3.32 -0.68 -10.10
N THR A 146 2.66 -1.06 -11.16
CA THR A 146 2.57 -0.29 -12.40
C THR A 146 1.15 -0.39 -12.94
N GLY A 147 0.69 0.65 -13.63
CA GLY A 147 -0.66 0.67 -14.15
C GLY A 147 -0.87 1.66 -15.27
N TYR A 148 -2.00 1.52 -15.91
CA TYR A 148 -2.48 2.44 -16.93
C TYR A 148 -3.97 2.68 -16.76
N THR A 149 -4.38 3.94 -16.85
CA THR A 149 -5.80 4.30 -16.74
C THR A 149 -6.37 4.66 -18.09
N PHE A 150 -7.32 3.85 -18.55
CA PHE A 150 -8.10 4.09 -19.76
C PHE A 150 -9.24 5.08 -19.48
N ARG A 151 -9.56 5.93 -20.45
CA ARG A 151 -10.72 6.83 -20.39
C ARG A 151 -11.82 6.29 -21.30
N VAL A 152 -12.99 6.06 -20.71
CA VAL A 152 -14.18 5.61 -21.45
C VAL A 152 -15.33 6.56 -21.10
N GLY A 153 -15.48 7.62 -21.90
CA GLY A 153 -16.44 8.69 -21.59
C GLY A 153 -16.13 9.39 -20.26
N ALA A 154 -17.08 9.38 -19.34
CA ALA A 154 -16.94 9.92 -17.98
C ALA A 154 -16.27 8.96 -16.99
N LEU A 155 -15.91 7.74 -17.43
CA LEU A 155 -15.28 6.73 -16.58
C LEU A 155 -13.77 6.69 -16.80
N ALA A 156 -13.04 6.56 -15.71
CA ALA A 156 -11.65 6.12 -15.70
C ALA A 156 -11.59 4.65 -15.30
N VAL A 157 -11.01 3.81 -16.14
CA VAL A 157 -10.84 2.39 -15.92
C VAL A 157 -9.34 2.10 -15.72
N PRO A 158 -8.85 2.03 -14.48
CA PRO A 158 -7.46 1.67 -14.21
C PRO A 158 -7.26 0.17 -14.40
N VAL A 159 -6.11 -0.21 -14.94
CA VAL A 159 -5.58 -1.58 -14.94
C VAL A 159 -4.20 -1.54 -14.30
N ASN A 160 -4.06 -2.16 -13.16
CA ASN A 160 -2.85 -2.12 -12.35
C ASN A 160 -2.29 -3.53 -12.17
N MET A 161 -0.99 -3.64 -12.26
CA MET A 161 -0.22 -4.84 -11.91
C MET A 161 0.60 -4.53 -10.67
N ALA A 162 0.69 -5.49 -9.76
CA ALA A 162 1.52 -5.37 -8.58
C ALA A 162 2.31 -6.66 -8.33
N ILE A 163 3.52 -6.49 -7.81
CA ILE A 163 4.39 -7.57 -7.35
C ILE A 163 4.77 -7.30 -5.90
N VAL A 164 4.62 -8.31 -5.06
CA VAL A 164 4.94 -8.24 -3.63
C VAL A 164 5.84 -9.43 -3.26
N PRO A 165 7.18 -9.25 -3.36
CA PRO A 165 8.12 -10.24 -2.87
C PRO A 165 8.04 -10.34 -1.33
N SER A 166 8.02 -11.53 -0.81
CA SER A 166 8.04 -11.80 0.63
C SER A 166 8.95 -12.98 0.94
N LYS A 167 9.27 -13.17 2.21
CA LYS A 167 10.03 -14.34 2.67
C LYS A 167 9.35 -15.69 2.39
N TYR A 168 8.07 -15.68 2.09
CA TYR A 168 7.28 -16.87 1.78
C TYR A 168 7.06 -17.07 0.27
N GLY A 169 7.59 -16.17 -0.56
CA GLY A 169 7.43 -16.21 -2.01
C GLY A 169 6.91 -14.90 -2.60
N ILE A 170 6.59 -14.93 -3.86
CA ILE A 170 6.12 -13.77 -4.63
C ILE A 170 4.60 -13.84 -4.80
N ARG A 171 3.93 -12.73 -4.57
CA ARG A 171 2.54 -12.49 -4.97
C ARG A 171 2.52 -11.56 -6.16
N SER A 172 1.76 -11.92 -7.19
CA SER A 172 1.55 -11.08 -8.37
C SER A 172 0.07 -10.85 -8.56
N SER A 173 -0.34 -9.60 -8.71
CA SER A 173 -1.75 -9.22 -8.81
C SER A 173 -2.01 -8.45 -10.08
N ILE A 174 -3.19 -8.64 -10.67
CA ILE A 174 -3.77 -7.77 -11.68
C ILE A 174 -5.11 -7.29 -11.15
N LEU A 175 -5.24 -5.97 -11.05
CA LEU A 175 -6.43 -5.31 -10.53
C LEU A 175 -6.99 -4.35 -11.58
N THR A 176 -8.29 -4.27 -11.64
CA THR A 176 -9.01 -3.25 -12.40
C THR A 176 -10.09 -2.62 -11.53
N GLY A 177 -10.74 -1.61 -12.05
CA GLY A 177 -11.82 -0.94 -11.35
C GLY A 177 -12.41 0.18 -12.19
N PHE A 178 -13.14 1.07 -11.56
CA PHE A 178 -13.66 2.26 -12.23
C PHE A 178 -13.71 3.43 -11.24
N ASN A 179 -13.51 4.62 -11.78
CA ASN A 179 -13.63 5.87 -11.03
C ASN A 179 -14.46 6.84 -11.88
N LEU A 180 -15.27 7.65 -11.22
CA LEU A 180 -15.98 8.73 -11.89
C LEU A 180 -15.08 9.98 -11.94
N TYR A 181 -14.94 10.59 -13.12
CA TYR A 181 -14.37 11.92 -13.22
C TYR A 181 -15.37 12.94 -12.69
N ARG A 182 -15.03 13.58 -11.59
CA ARG A 182 -15.74 14.76 -11.07
C ARG A 182 -14.87 15.99 -11.20
#